data_8639c779118ba889fd00a35b3084ddd7
#
_entry.id   8639c779118ba889fd00a35b3084ddd7
#
_cell.length_a   1.000
_cell.length_b   1.000
_cell.length_c   1.000
_cell.angle_alpha   90.00
_cell.angle_beta   90.00
_cell.angle_gamma   90.00
#
_symmetry.space_group_name_H-M   'P 1'
#
loop_
_entity.id
_entity.type
_entity.pdbx_description
1 polymer ?
#
loop_
_entity_poly.entity_id
_entity_poly.type
_entity_poly.pdbx_seq_one_letter_code
_entity_poly.pdbx_strand_id
1 'polypeptide(L)'
;QRTTLLLDGKELTGTERYFRFTDGFENARIDYPLDNLADGTHTLTFRVWDNEARSAQTTLRFTVGDEPLYRIEVDEDPVFGQATIRIENGIDDRARIDLRIYDLAGNTVWQTTAGASSLPVVWNRTDGNGDKVPAGIYHVSALITDGEAHEAAYTKKIVVIGQ
;
A
#
# COMPACT_ATOMS: atom_id res chain seq x y z
N GLN A 1 27.46 16.24 -12.84
CA GLN A 1 26.18 15.67 -12.36
C GLN A 1 26.47 14.67 -11.25
N ARG A 2 25.85 14.85 -10.08
CA ARG A 2 26.02 13.98 -8.92
C ARG A 2 24.71 13.25 -8.65
N THR A 3 24.80 11.95 -8.36
CA THR A 3 23.67 11.12 -7.97
C THR A 3 23.95 10.48 -6.61
N THR A 4 22.95 10.35 -5.79
CA THR A 4 23.04 9.67 -4.50
C THR A 4 21.83 8.75 -4.32
N LEU A 5 22.08 7.53 -3.89
CA LEU A 5 21.06 6.57 -3.51
C LEU A 5 21.17 6.32 -2.01
N LEU A 6 20.08 6.51 -1.29
CA LEU A 6 20.04 6.28 0.16
C LEU A 6 19.05 5.16 0.47
N LEU A 7 19.47 4.22 1.30
CA LEU A 7 18.60 3.20 1.89
C LEU A 7 18.46 3.52 3.37
N ASP A 8 17.23 3.72 3.83
CA ASP A 8 16.88 4.09 5.21
C ASP A 8 17.68 5.29 5.72
N GLY A 9 17.88 6.28 4.85
CA GLY A 9 18.64 7.48 5.13
C GLY A 9 20.16 7.32 5.09
N LYS A 10 20.66 6.10 4.86
CA LYS A 10 22.11 5.84 4.73
C LYS A 10 22.53 5.80 3.26
N GLU A 11 23.56 6.57 2.92
CA GLU A 11 24.06 6.62 1.54
C GLU A 11 24.70 5.28 1.13
N LEU A 12 24.28 4.77 -0.02
CA LEU A 12 24.87 3.58 -0.65
C LEU A 12 26.09 3.97 -1.47
N THR A 13 27.14 3.16 -1.35
CA THR A 13 28.41 3.41 -2.02
C THR A 13 28.52 2.67 -3.35
N GLY A 14 29.30 3.22 -4.29
CA GLY A 14 29.56 2.57 -5.58
C GLY A 14 28.38 2.61 -6.55
N THR A 15 27.41 3.49 -6.31
CA THR A 15 26.19 3.63 -7.11
C THR A 15 26.48 4.05 -8.54
N GLU A 16 27.60 4.73 -8.79
CA GLU A 16 28.05 5.17 -10.11
C GLU A 16 28.26 4.02 -11.10
N ARG A 17 28.58 2.82 -10.63
CA ARG A 17 28.77 1.63 -11.47
C ARG A 17 27.45 1.07 -12.03
N TYR A 18 26.35 1.39 -11.39
CA TYR A 18 25.02 0.89 -11.71
C TYR A 18 24.16 1.94 -12.41
N PHE A 19 24.71 3.14 -12.60
CA PHE A 19 24.04 4.24 -13.28
C PHE A 19 24.37 4.20 -14.78
N ARG A 20 23.34 4.25 -15.62
CA ARG A 20 23.47 4.25 -17.07
C ARG A 20 22.55 5.27 -17.70
N PHE A 21 23.06 6.04 -18.64
CA PHE A 21 22.22 6.84 -19.51
C PHE A 21 21.57 5.97 -20.58
N THR A 22 20.34 6.30 -20.93
CA THR A 22 19.60 5.74 -22.05
C THR A 22 19.15 6.88 -22.95
N ASP A 23 18.83 6.58 -24.20
CA ASP A 23 18.28 7.55 -25.16
C ASP A 23 19.07 8.88 -25.29
N GLY A 24 20.37 8.77 -25.46
CA GLY A 24 21.20 9.93 -25.75
C GLY A 24 21.39 10.94 -24.63
N PHE A 25 21.39 10.48 -23.36
CA PHE A 25 21.54 11.28 -22.15
C PHE A 25 20.25 11.97 -21.66
N GLU A 26 19.12 11.79 -22.33
CA GLU A 26 17.84 12.35 -21.89
C GLU A 26 17.23 11.56 -20.73
N ASN A 27 17.46 10.25 -20.69
CA ASN A 27 16.99 9.35 -19.65
C ASN A 27 18.15 8.64 -18.97
N ALA A 28 17.93 8.21 -17.74
CA ALA A 28 18.90 7.44 -16.98
C ALA A 28 18.23 6.33 -16.20
N ARG A 29 18.97 5.23 -16.00
CA ARG A 29 18.55 4.08 -15.23
C ARG A 29 19.64 3.71 -14.21
N ILE A 30 19.21 3.30 -13.03
CA ILE A 30 20.09 2.74 -12.03
C ILE A 30 19.57 1.33 -11.65
N ASP A 31 20.45 0.32 -11.74
CA ASP A 31 20.17 -1.08 -11.43
C ASP A 31 21.06 -1.52 -10.26
N TYR A 32 20.84 -0.96 -9.06
CA TYR A 32 21.63 -1.23 -7.88
C TYR A 32 21.13 -2.46 -7.13
N PRO A 33 21.93 -3.50 -6.89
CA PRO A 33 21.54 -4.66 -6.11
C PRO A 33 21.44 -4.27 -4.62
N LEU A 34 20.33 -4.63 -3.99
CA LEU A 34 20.11 -4.50 -2.55
C LEU A 34 20.14 -5.91 -1.94
N ASP A 35 21.32 -6.31 -1.45
CA ASP A 35 21.52 -7.61 -0.86
C ASP A 35 21.36 -7.58 0.67
N ASN A 36 20.86 -8.67 1.25
CA ASN A 36 20.77 -8.89 2.70
C ASN A 36 19.99 -7.80 3.46
N LEU A 37 18.88 -7.33 2.90
CA LEU A 37 17.98 -6.47 3.63
C LEU A 37 17.31 -7.25 4.77
N ALA A 38 17.17 -6.61 5.92
CA ALA A 38 16.38 -7.16 7.01
C ALA A 38 14.89 -7.19 6.62
N ASP A 39 14.11 -8.06 7.27
CA ASP A 39 12.66 -8.00 7.14
C ASP A 39 12.14 -6.69 7.73
N GLY A 40 11.14 -6.12 7.08
CA GLY A 40 10.53 -4.87 7.49
C GLY A 40 10.38 -3.85 6.37
N THR A 41 9.96 -2.65 6.75
CA THR A 41 9.77 -1.54 5.81
C THR A 41 11.07 -0.78 5.61
N HIS A 42 11.42 -0.57 4.36
CA HIS A 42 12.57 0.18 3.92
C HIS A 42 12.19 1.38 3.07
N THR A 43 13.05 2.38 3.08
CA THR A 43 12.90 3.59 2.29
C THR A 43 14.11 3.76 1.38
N LEU A 44 13.88 3.80 0.08
CA LEU A 44 14.92 4.07 -0.92
C LEU A 44 14.74 5.48 -1.46
N THR A 45 15.71 6.36 -1.25
CA THR A 45 15.67 7.73 -1.76
C THR A 45 16.73 7.90 -2.85
N PHE A 46 16.31 8.30 -4.02
CA PHE A 46 17.17 8.67 -5.12
C PHE A 46 17.23 10.19 -5.25
N ARG A 47 18.44 10.76 -5.22
CA ARG A 47 18.67 12.19 -5.32
C ARG A 47 19.67 12.49 -6.43
N VAL A 48 19.36 13.47 -7.25
CA VAL A 48 20.21 13.94 -8.36
C VAL A 48 20.48 15.42 -8.23
N TRP A 49 21.65 15.86 -8.70
CA TRP A 49 22.03 17.27 -8.81
C TRP A 49 22.40 17.57 -10.25
N ASP A 50 21.99 18.73 -10.72
CA ASP A 50 22.45 19.27 -11.98
C ASP A 50 23.79 20.02 -11.82
N ASN A 51 24.28 20.60 -12.93
CA ASN A 51 25.52 21.36 -12.94
C ASN A 51 25.42 22.73 -12.24
N GLU A 52 24.22 23.19 -11.93
CA GLU A 52 23.94 24.44 -11.20
C GLU A 52 23.65 24.18 -9.71
N ALA A 53 23.96 22.97 -9.22
CA ALA A 53 23.73 22.52 -7.84
C ALA A 53 22.25 22.48 -7.42
N ARG A 54 21.30 22.50 -8.36
CA ARG A 54 19.90 22.23 -8.05
C ARG A 54 19.71 20.73 -7.89
N SER A 55 18.86 20.32 -6.96
CA SER A 55 18.61 18.90 -6.71
C SER A 55 17.13 18.54 -6.88
N ALA A 56 16.90 17.33 -7.34
CA ALA A 56 15.60 16.67 -7.32
C ALA A 56 15.75 15.32 -6.59
N GLN A 57 14.69 14.88 -5.91
CA GLN A 57 14.68 13.57 -5.26
C GLN A 57 13.35 12.89 -5.44
N THR A 58 13.39 11.57 -5.44
CA THR A 58 12.22 10.70 -5.33
C THR A 58 12.47 9.66 -4.25
N THR A 59 11.42 9.20 -3.61
CA THR A 59 11.49 8.23 -2.53
C THR A 59 10.53 7.08 -2.81
N LEU A 60 11.05 5.86 -2.73
CA LEU A 60 10.28 4.62 -2.80
C LEU A 60 10.26 3.98 -1.41
N ARG A 61 9.09 3.63 -0.94
CA ARG A 61 8.91 2.80 0.26
C ARG A 61 8.54 1.38 -0.15
N PHE A 62 9.20 0.38 0.42
CA PHE A 62 8.96 -1.03 0.12
C PHE A 62 9.16 -1.89 1.37
N THR A 63 8.62 -3.11 1.35
CA THR A 63 8.74 -4.06 2.46
C THR A 63 9.50 -5.30 2.00
N VAL A 64 10.41 -5.77 2.85
CA VAL A 64 11.13 -7.04 2.72
C VAL A 64 10.58 -8.00 3.76
N GLY A 65 10.41 -9.28 3.39
CA GLY A 65 9.84 -10.30 4.25
C GLY A 65 8.35 -10.54 3.98
N ASP A 66 7.76 -11.42 4.78
CA ASP A 66 6.37 -11.85 4.64
C ASP A 66 5.38 -10.94 5.38
N GLU A 67 5.85 -9.97 6.17
CA GLU A 67 4.99 -9.04 6.90
C GLU A 67 4.39 -8.00 5.94
N PRO A 68 3.08 -7.90 5.85
CA PRO A 68 2.44 -6.93 4.99
C PRO A 68 2.66 -5.50 5.49
N LEU A 69 2.85 -4.56 4.55
CA LEU A 69 3.04 -3.14 4.87
C LEU A 69 1.86 -2.57 5.69
N TYR A 70 0.64 -3.02 5.39
CA TYR A 70 -0.58 -2.69 6.10
C TYR A 70 -1.29 -3.96 6.53
N ARG A 71 -2.09 -3.88 7.59
CA ARG A 71 -2.92 -4.98 8.05
C ARG A 71 -4.38 -4.54 8.07
N ILE A 72 -5.25 -5.34 7.44
CA ILE A 72 -6.70 -5.15 7.58
C ILE A 72 -7.14 -5.88 8.85
N GLU A 73 -7.66 -5.13 9.81
CA GLU A 73 -8.33 -5.67 10.97
C GLU A 73 -9.84 -5.46 10.85
N VAL A 74 -10.60 -6.48 11.19
CA VAL A 74 -12.05 -6.43 11.20
C VAL A 74 -12.50 -6.85 12.60
N ASP A 75 -13.10 -5.90 13.33
CA ASP A 75 -13.72 -6.19 14.61
C ASP A 75 -14.99 -7.01 14.36
N GLU A 76 -15.32 -7.88 15.29
CA GLU A 76 -16.46 -8.79 15.18
C GLU A 76 -16.36 -9.78 14.00
N ASP A 77 -15.30 -10.56 13.95
CA ASP A 77 -15.22 -11.74 13.08
C ASP A 77 -15.36 -13.01 13.98
N PRO A 78 -16.51 -13.69 13.99
CA PRO A 78 -17.65 -13.62 13.04
C PRO A 78 -18.55 -12.39 13.19
N VAL A 79 -19.00 -11.87 12.04
CA VAL A 79 -19.84 -10.66 11.95
C VAL A 79 -21.32 -10.99 12.21
N PHE A 80 -21.88 -10.49 13.30
CA PHE A 80 -23.29 -10.65 13.65
C PHE A 80 -24.17 -9.49 13.18
N GLY A 81 -23.76 -8.26 13.45
CA GLY A 81 -24.53 -7.06 13.19
C GLY A 81 -23.87 -6.14 12.16
N GLN A 82 -22.71 -5.67 12.49
CA GLN A 82 -21.87 -4.80 11.67
C GLN A 82 -20.41 -5.23 11.79
N ALA A 83 -19.57 -4.81 10.87
CA ALA A 83 -18.13 -4.99 10.96
C ALA A 83 -17.43 -3.64 10.93
N THR A 84 -16.50 -3.43 11.85
CA THR A 84 -15.62 -2.26 11.82
C THR A 84 -14.30 -2.64 11.17
N ILE A 85 -14.00 -2.02 10.05
CA ILE A 85 -12.82 -2.29 9.25
C ILE A 85 -11.76 -1.23 9.57
N ARG A 86 -10.61 -1.68 10.08
CA ARG A 86 -9.44 -0.87 10.37
C ARG A 86 -8.29 -1.26 9.47
N ILE A 87 -7.41 -0.31 9.24
CA ILE A 87 -6.14 -0.56 8.56
C ILE A 87 -5.04 -0.07 9.49
N GLU A 88 -4.20 -0.98 9.92
CA GLU A 88 -3.09 -0.72 10.84
C GLU A 88 -1.79 -0.45 10.07
N ASN A 89 -0.77 0.04 10.80
CA ASN A 89 0.60 0.33 10.35
C ASN A 89 0.78 1.66 9.57
N GLY A 90 0.12 2.72 10.03
CA GLY A 90 0.53 4.08 9.69
C GLY A 90 0.30 4.49 8.24
N ILE A 91 -0.95 4.55 7.84
CA ILE A 91 -1.34 5.08 6.53
C ILE A 91 -1.00 6.57 6.44
N ASP A 92 -0.44 7.00 5.30
CA ASP A 92 -0.24 8.42 4.97
C ASP A 92 -1.58 9.15 5.00
N ASP A 93 -1.63 10.36 5.59
CA ASP A 93 -2.85 11.17 5.69
C ASP A 93 -3.47 11.49 4.32
N ARG A 94 -2.69 11.43 3.24
CA ARG A 94 -3.13 11.65 1.87
C ARG A 94 -3.55 10.36 1.15
N ALA A 95 -3.45 9.22 1.82
CA ALA A 95 -3.78 7.94 1.20
C ALA A 95 -5.27 7.86 0.88
N ARG A 96 -5.55 7.29 -0.27
CA ARG A 96 -6.87 6.85 -0.71
C ARG A 96 -6.98 5.34 -0.50
N ILE A 97 -8.10 4.90 0.06
CA ILE A 97 -8.37 3.51 0.38
C ILE A 97 -9.66 3.11 -0.32
N ASP A 98 -9.56 2.24 -1.30
CA ASP A 98 -10.71 1.63 -1.96
C ASP A 98 -11.01 0.28 -1.29
N LEU A 99 -12.06 0.25 -0.47
CA LEU A 99 -12.52 -0.95 0.24
C LEU A 99 -13.60 -1.65 -0.57
N ARG A 100 -13.49 -2.98 -0.69
CA ARG A 100 -14.48 -3.83 -1.33
C ARG A 100 -14.72 -5.09 -0.50
N ILE A 101 -15.95 -5.56 -0.52
CA ILE A 101 -16.31 -6.84 0.07
C ILE A 101 -16.87 -7.72 -1.06
N TYR A 102 -16.31 -8.92 -1.15
CA TYR A 102 -16.64 -9.91 -2.17
C TYR A 102 -17.29 -11.14 -1.54
N ASP A 103 -18.20 -11.76 -2.26
CA ASP A 103 -18.66 -13.11 -1.97
C ASP A 103 -17.64 -14.17 -2.42
N LEU A 104 -17.94 -15.45 -2.15
CA LEU A 104 -17.07 -16.57 -2.57
C LEU A 104 -16.98 -16.75 -4.08
N ALA A 105 -17.93 -16.23 -4.85
CA ALA A 105 -17.90 -16.27 -6.30
C ALA A 105 -17.06 -15.13 -6.89
N GLY A 106 -16.56 -14.20 -6.06
CA GLY A 106 -15.79 -13.04 -6.48
C GLY A 106 -16.63 -11.83 -6.89
N ASN A 107 -17.94 -11.87 -6.66
CA ASN A 107 -18.78 -10.70 -6.94
C ASN A 107 -18.63 -9.66 -5.84
N THR A 108 -18.49 -8.40 -6.23
CA THR A 108 -18.49 -7.29 -5.27
C THR A 108 -19.89 -7.11 -4.70
N VAL A 109 -20.03 -7.32 -3.40
CA VAL A 109 -21.31 -7.11 -2.70
C VAL A 109 -21.41 -5.71 -2.12
N TRP A 110 -20.28 -5.10 -1.74
CA TRP A 110 -20.24 -3.76 -1.19
C TRP A 110 -18.90 -3.10 -1.49
N GLN A 111 -18.91 -1.78 -1.63
CA GLN A 111 -17.67 -1.00 -1.84
C GLN A 111 -17.80 0.42 -1.31
N THR A 112 -16.68 0.99 -0.91
CA THR A 112 -16.55 2.40 -0.55
C THR A 112 -15.14 2.89 -0.78
N THR A 113 -14.98 4.21 -0.87
CA THR A 113 -13.67 4.86 -0.84
C THR A 113 -13.58 5.70 0.42
N ALA A 114 -12.45 5.60 1.13
CA ALA A 114 -12.16 6.34 2.34
C ALA A 114 -10.79 7.02 2.25
N GLY A 115 -10.61 8.13 2.95
CA GLY A 115 -9.28 8.66 3.28
C GLY A 115 -8.80 8.10 4.61
N ALA A 116 -7.52 8.29 4.94
CA ALA A 116 -6.96 7.86 6.22
C ALA A 116 -7.73 8.41 7.42
N SER A 117 -8.15 9.68 7.35
CA SER A 117 -8.95 10.35 8.39
C SER A 117 -10.38 9.81 8.55
N SER A 118 -10.87 9.02 7.59
CA SER A 118 -12.21 8.41 7.61
C SER A 118 -12.21 6.99 8.16
N LEU A 119 -11.08 6.48 8.57
CA LEU A 119 -10.98 5.20 9.25
C LEU A 119 -11.35 5.33 10.75
N PRO A 120 -11.91 4.31 11.35
CA PRO A 120 -12.35 3.04 10.79
C PRO A 120 -13.64 3.16 9.96
N VAL A 121 -13.82 2.25 8.99
CA VAL A 121 -15.04 2.16 8.18
C VAL A 121 -15.97 1.11 8.75
N VAL A 122 -17.26 1.44 8.88
CA VAL A 122 -18.28 0.50 9.37
C VAL A 122 -19.08 -0.06 8.21
N TRP A 123 -19.16 -1.39 8.13
CA TRP A 123 -20.01 -2.11 7.21
C TRP A 123 -21.20 -2.75 7.93
N ASN A 124 -22.41 -2.40 7.58
CA ASN A 124 -23.64 -2.83 8.22
C ASN A 124 -24.22 -4.14 7.68
N ARG A 125 -23.40 -5.00 7.06
CA ARG A 125 -23.82 -6.24 6.38
C ARG A 125 -24.86 -6.00 5.29
N THR A 126 -24.74 -4.90 4.56
CA THR A 126 -25.62 -4.60 3.45
C THR A 126 -24.84 -4.65 2.13
N ASP A 127 -25.52 -5.01 1.07
CA ASP A 127 -25.00 -4.87 -0.28
C ASP A 127 -25.09 -3.42 -0.78
N GLY A 128 -24.75 -3.19 -2.05
CA GLY A 128 -24.80 -1.86 -2.69
C GLY A 128 -26.20 -1.29 -2.83
N ASN A 129 -27.26 -2.09 -2.64
CA ASN A 129 -28.68 -1.67 -2.68
C ASN A 129 -29.24 -1.39 -1.29
N GLY A 130 -28.49 -1.72 -0.24
CA GLY A 130 -28.92 -1.61 1.15
C GLY A 130 -29.58 -2.87 1.72
N ASP A 131 -29.65 -3.96 0.95
CA ASP A 131 -30.20 -5.23 1.40
C ASP A 131 -29.20 -6.02 2.23
N LYS A 132 -29.68 -6.73 3.27
CA LYS A 132 -28.82 -7.55 4.11
C LYS A 132 -28.21 -8.71 3.33
N VAL A 133 -26.89 -8.84 3.42
CA VAL A 133 -26.21 -9.99 2.83
C VAL A 133 -26.48 -11.28 3.63
N PRO A 134 -26.58 -12.45 2.96
CA PRO A 134 -26.77 -13.72 3.63
C PRO A 134 -25.58 -14.11 4.52
N ALA A 135 -25.81 -15.06 5.44
CA ALA A 135 -24.73 -15.68 6.18
C ALA A 135 -23.79 -16.42 5.22
N GLY A 136 -22.51 -16.31 5.46
CA GLY A 136 -21.50 -16.90 4.57
C GLY A 136 -20.09 -16.37 4.79
N ILE A 137 -19.19 -16.79 3.91
CA ILE A 137 -17.81 -16.33 3.89
C ILE A 137 -17.70 -15.20 2.87
N TYR A 138 -17.04 -14.13 3.28
CA TYR A 138 -16.75 -12.96 2.46
C TYR A 138 -15.27 -12.60 2.53
N HIS A 139 -14.81 -11.82 1.59
CA HIS A 139 -13.46 -11.29 1.58
C HIS A 139 -13.51 -9.75 1.59
N VAL A 140 -12.88 -9.15 2.59
CA VAL A 140 -12.63 -7.70 2.62
C VAL A 140 -11.31 -7.45 1.91
N SER A 141 -11.32 -6.61 0.89
CA SER A 141 -10.13 -6.17 0.17
C SER A 141 -9.96 -4.66 0.33
N ALA A 142 -8.74 -4.22 0.58
CA ALA A 142 -8.36 -2.81 0.55
C ALA A 142 -7.28 -2.60 -0.51
N LEU A 143 -7.54 -1.72 -1.45
CA LEU A 143 -6.51 -1.14 -2.32
C LEU A 143 -6.15 0.22 -1.75
N ILE A 144 -4.89 0.37 -1.34
CA ILE A 144 -4.39 1.59 -0.72
C ILE A 144 -3.47 2.26 -1.73
N THR A 145 -3.80 3.50 -2.09
CA THR A 145 -2.95 4.37 -2.92
C THR A 145 -2.44 5.49 -2.02
N ASP A 146 -1.14 5.58 -1.82
CA ASP A 146 -0.53 6.61 -0.98
C ASP A 146 -0.47 7.98 -1.68
N GLY A 147 0.05 9.01 -0.99
CA GLY A 147 0.19 10.34 -1.52
C GLY A 147 1.18 10.49 -2.69
N GLU A 148 1.95 9.44 -2.99
CA GLU A 148 2.91 9.34 -4.09
C GLU A 148 2.43 8.41 -5.22
N ALA A 149 1.17 7.99 -5.18
CA ALA A 149 0.51 7.08 -6.11
C ALA A 149 1.09 5.64 -6.15
N HIS A 150 1.73 5.20 -5.06
CA HIS A 150 2.04 3.78 -4.89
C HIS A 150 0.78 3.03 -4.45
N GLU A 151 0.60 1.84 -5.01
CA GLU A 151 -0.57 1.00 -4.72
C GLU A 151 -0.18 -0.27 -4.00
N ALA A 152 -0.97 -0.64 -2.98
CA ALA A 152 -0.83 -1.91 -2.29
C ALA A 152 -2.23 -2.50 -2.04
N ALA A 153 -2.38 -3.79 -2.32
CA ALA A 153 -3.64 -4.51 -2.15
C ALA A 153 -3.54 -5.53 -1.03
N TYR A 154 -4.54 -5.54 -0.15
CA TYR A 154 -4.64 -6.46 0.98
C TYR A 154 -6.02 -7.09 1.01
N THR A 155 -6.08 -8.34 1.49
CA THR A 155 -7.34 -9.07 1.58
C THR A 155 -7.41 -9.85 2.89
N LYS A 156 -8.58 -9.81 3.56
CA LYS A 156 -8.89 -10.58 4.76
C LYS A 156 -10.21 -11.33 4.57
N LYS A 157 -10.22 -12.62 4.93
CA LYS A 157 -11.44 -13.42 5.00
C LYS A 157 -12.22 -13.06 6.26
N ILE A 158 -13.54 -12.92 6.16
CA ILE A 158 -14.48 -12.74 7.27
C ILE A 158 -15.63 -13.73 7.17
N VAL A 159 -16.26 -14.01 8.28
CA VAL A 159 -17.44 -14.88 8.36
C VAL A 159 -18.64 -14.07 8.81
N VAL A 160 -19.70 -14.03 8.02
CA VAL A 160 -20.98 -13.41 8.37
C VAL A 160 -21.90 -14.48 8.90
N ILE A 161 -22.44 -14.29 10.10
CA ILE A 161 -23.40 -15.22 10.72
C ILE A 161 -24.79 -14.62 10.60
N GLY A 162 -25.75 -15.47 10.22
CA GLY A 162 -27.16 -15.11 10.21
C GLY A 162 -27.75 -14.98 11.62
N GLN A 163 -28.76 -14.14 11.77
CA GLN A 163 -29.68 -14.19 12.90
C GLN A 163 -30.67 -15.32 12.68
#